data_2da0ab065ebd6440ec8378f373f2528c
#
_entry.id   2da0ab065ebd6440ec8378f373f2528c
#
_cell.length_a   1.000
_cell.length_b   1.000
_cell.length_c   1.000
_cell.angle_alpha   90.00
_cell.angle_beta   90.00
_cell.angle_gamma   90.00
#
_symmetry.space_group_name_H-M   'P 1'
#
loop_
_entity.id
_entity.type
_entity.pdbx_description
1 polymer ?
#
loop_
_entity_poly.entity_id
_entity_poly.type
_entity_poly.pdbx_seq_one_letter_code
_entity_poly.pdbx_strand_id
1 'polypeptide(L)'
;MQGKLCAVVNEVTENQKIAYAFPELQCSFGDRSIVPDVAVFHWGHIPFTVDNQVPDNFELPPDWTIEILSPEQKPNKVIGNILHCLKYGSRLGWFLDPDDLSILVFLSEQQPVLLQGEDFLPVLPEIELALTVNQVFGWLKIGG
;
A
#
# COMPACT_ATOMS: atom_id res chain seq x y z
N MET A 1 -4.40 -9.67 7.46
CA MET A 1 -3.18 -8.96 7.09
C MET A 1 -3.44 -7.51 6.69
N GLN A 2 -4.26 -7.29 5.66
CA GLN A 2 -4.50 -5.91 5.19
C GLN A 2 -5.15 -5.03 6.25
N GLY A 3 -6.06 -5.58 7.06
CA GLY A 3 -6.66 -4.83 8.16
C GLY A 3 -5.63 -4.38 9.19
N LYS A 4 -4.65 -5.23 9.49
CA LYS A 4 -3.58 -4.89 10.44
C LYS A 4 -2.66 -3.81 9.87
N LEU A 5 -2.32 -3.88 8.59
CA LEU A 5 -1.52 -2.84 7.94
C LEU A 5 -2.23 -1.49 7.98
N CYS A 6 -3.53 -1.47 7.65
CA CYS A 6 -4.31 -0.24 7.72
C CYS A 6 -4.33 0.32 9.15
N ALA A 7 -4.54 -0.53 10.14
CA ALA A 7 -4.60 -0.10 11.53
C ALA A 7 -3.28 0.50 11.99
N VAL A 8 -2.15 -0.13 11.64
CA VAL A 8 -0.83 0.35 12.04
C VAL A 8 -0.52 1.70 11.41
N VAL A 9 -0.80 1.87 10.12
CA VAL A 9 -0.59 3.16 9.45
C VAL A 9 -1.50 4.23 10.05
N ASN A 10 -2.78 3.92 10.20
CA ASN A 10 -3.77 4.92 10.66
C ASN A 10 -3.53 5.33 12.11
N GLU A 11 -2.97 4.45 12.93
CA GLU A 11 -2.65 4.79 14.32
C GLU A 11 -1.67 5.96 14.41
N VAL A 12 -0.71 6.03 13.49
CA VAL A 12 0.32 7.09 13.55
C VAL A 12 0.00 8.28 12.63
N THR A 13 -1.02 8.19 11.78
CA THR A 13 -1.27 9.23 10.77
C THR A 13 -2.63 9.91 10.87
N GLU A 14 -3.65 9.24 11.43
CA GLU A 14 -5.01 9.73 11.34
C GLU A 14 -5.25 10.98 12.19
N ASN A 15 -4.79 10.99 13.44
CA ASN A 15 -5.06 12.09 14.35
C ASN A 15 -4.51 13.42 13.87
N GLN A 16 -3.35 13.39 13.22
CA GLN A 16 -2.70 14.60 12.69
C GLN A 16 -3.06 14.87 11.24
N LYS A 17 -3.91 14.04 10.65
CA LYS A 17 -4.35 14.18 9.27
C LYS A 17 -3.18 14.22 8.29
N ILE A 18 -2.22 13.30 8.49
CA ILE A 18 -1.05 13.17 7.63
C ILE A 18 -1.38 12.32 6.41
N ALA A 19 -1.99 11.16 6.64
CA ALA A 19 -2.34 10.18 5.61
C ALA A 19 -3.43 9.25 6.14
N TYR A 20 -4.01 8.43 5.25
CA TYR A 20 -4.95 7.41 5.66
C TYR A 20 -4.82 6.19 4.76
N ALA A 21 -4.87 4.99 5.36
CA ALA A 21 -4.81 3.72 4.68
C ALA A 21 -6.20 3.11 4.56
N PHE A 22 -6.59 2.76 3.33
CA PHE A 22 -7.89 2.16 3.01
C PHE A 22 -7.70 0.72 2.55
N PRO A 23 -8.46 -0.25 3.10
CA PRO A 23 -8.45 -1.61 2.57
C PRO A 23 -9.35 -1.70 1.34
N GLU A 24 -8.90 -2.44 0.33
CA GLU A 24 -9.71 -2.80 -0.83
C GLU A 24 -10.49 -1.64 -1.44
N LEU A 25 -9.83 -0.49 -1.59
CA LEU A 25 -10.44 0.69 -2.19
C LEU A 25 -10.28 0.64 -3.70
N GLN A 26 -11.38 0.89 -4.44
CA GLN A 26 -11.29 0.98 -5.89
C GLN A 26 -10.65 2.29 -6.31
N CYS A 27 -9.62 2.20 -7.15
CA CYS A 27 -8.91 3.34 -7.70
C CYS A 27 -8.96 3.25 -9.23
N SER A 28 -9.48 4.29 -9.87
CA SER A 28 -9.66 4.33 -11.32
C SER A 28 -8.86 5.47 -11.91
N PHE A 29 -7.86 5.14 -12.71
CA PHE A 29 -6.99 6.13 -13.35
C PHE A 29 -6.26 5.47 -14.52
N GLY A 30 -5.84 6.26 -15.50
CA GLY A 30 -5.10 5.73 -16.64
C GLY A 30 -5.85 4.65 -17.41
N ASP A 31 -7.17 4.82 -17.57
CA ASP A 31 -8.07 3.89 -18.28
C ASP A 31 -8.13 2.49 -17.66
N ARG A 32 -7.78 2.36 -16.37
CA ARG A 32 -7.89 1.10 -15.64
C ARG A 32 -8.47 1.35 -14.25
N SER A 33 -9.16 0.34 -13.74
CA SER A 33 -9.58 0.29 -12.34
C SER A 33 -8.82 -0.81 -11.65
N ILE A 34 -8.24 -0.52 -10.50
CA ILE A 34 -7.58 -1.51 -9.67
C ILE A 34 -8.12 -1.40 -8.25
N VAL A 35 -7.99 -2.49 -7.49
CA VAL A 35 -8.39 -2.54 -6.09
C VAL A 35 -7.19 -3.04 -5.29
N PRO A 36 -6.28 -2.16 -4.88
CA PRO A 36 -5.13 -2.59 -4.07
C PRO A 36 -5.59 -3.19 -2.74
N ASP A 37 -4.82 -4.13 -2.22
CA ASP A 37 -5.13 -4.68 -0.90
C ASP A 37 -5.10 -3.60 0.16
N VAL A 38 -4.13 -2.69 0.08
CA VAL A 38 -4.08 -1.48 0.91
C VAL A 38 -3.66 -0.30 0.05
N ALA A 39 -4.41 0.79 0.13
CA ALA A 39 -4.10 2.03 -0.57
C ALA A 39 -3.93 3.15 0.46
N VAL A 40 -2.73 3.74 0.51
CA VAL A 40 -2.43 4.82 1.44
C VAL A 40 -2.38 6.14 0.67
N PHE A 41 -3.17 7.09 1.13
CA PHE A 41 -3.22 8.42 0.51
C PHE A 41 -2.71 9.48 1.48
N HIS A 42 -1.85 10.37 0.99
CA HIS A 42 -1.56 11.61 1.68
C HIS A 42 -2.89 12.32 1.93
N TRP A 43 -3.08 12.87 3.13
CA TRP A 43 -4.39 13.42 3.54
C TRP A 43 -4.94 14.43 2.53
N GLY A 44 -4.07 15.31 2.02
CA GLY A 44 -4.47 16.32 1.04
C GLY A 44 -4.91 15.77 -0.32
N HIS A 45 -4.63 14.49 -0.60
CA HIS A 45 -5.03 13.86 -1.85
C HIS A 45 -6.36 13.11 -1.74
N ILE A 46 -6.92 12.99 -0.53
CA ILE A 46 -8.19 12.27 -0.35
C ILE A 46 -9.32 13.13 -0.90
N PRO A 47 -10.14 12.60 -1.84
CA PRO A 47 -11.20 13.39 -2.48
C PRO A 47 -12.47 13.41 -1.62
N PHE A 48 -12.40 14.08 -0.47
CA PHE A 48 -13.56 14.20 0.41
C PHE A 48 -14.72 14.87 -0.31
N THR A 49 -15.93 14.37 -0.05
CA THR A 49 -17.15 15.02 -0.54
C THR A 49 -17.44 16.27 0.28
N VAL A 50 -18.45 17.04 -0.17
CA VAL A 50 -18.86 18.25 0.56
C VAL A 50 -19.33 17.95 1.98
N ASP A 51 -19.77 16.72 2.24
CA ASP A 51 -20.21 16.28 3.56
C ASP A 51 -19.06 15.64 4.36
N ASN A 52 -17.81 15.78 3.92
CA ASN A 52 -16.63 15.18 4.53
C ASN A 52 -16.67 13.65 4.55
N GLN A 53 -17.36 13.06 3.58
CA GLN A 53 -17.37 11.62 3.38
C GLN A 53 -16.37 11.22 2.31
N VAL A 54 -16.06 9.93 2.27
CA VAL A 54 -15.11 9.37 1.31
C VAL A 54 -15.89 8.64 0.22
N PRO A 55 -15.66 8.93 -1.07
CA PRO A 55 -16.35 8.20 -2.14
C PRO A 55 -15.87 6.74 -2.22
N ASP A 56 -16.68 5.89 -2.86
CA ASP A 56 -16.33 4.47 -3.01
C ASP A 56 -15.25 4.21 -4.05
N ASN A 57 -15.02 5.17 -4.93
CA ASN A 57 -14.02 5.05 -6.00
C ASN A 57 -13.20 6.34 -6.05
N PHE A 58 -11.89 6.19 -5.98
CA PHE A 58 -10.97 7.32 -6.11
C PHE A 58 -10.47 7.37 -7.54
N GLU A 59 -10.52 8.52 -8.17
CA GLU A 59 -10.07 8.70 -9.55
C GLU A 59 -8.62 9.19 -9.60
N LEU A 60 -7.77 8.61 -8.75
CA LEU A 60 -6.34 8.93 -8.71
C LEU A 60 -5.60 7.74 -8.10
N PRO A 61 -4.28 7.60 -8.38
CA PRO A 61 -3.51 6.54 -7.77
C PRO A 61 -3.23 6.82 -6.29
N PRO A 62 -3.08 5.78 -5.47
CA PRO A 62 -2.64 5.98 -4.09
C PRO A 62 -1.19 6.48 -4.06
N ASP A 63 -0.83 7.20 -3.01
CA ASP A 63 0.56 7.59 -2.81
C ASP A 63 1.43 6.38 -2.53
N TRP A 64 0.88 5.38 -1.84
CA TRP A 64 1.56 4.16 -1.48
C TRP A 64 0.57 3.00 -1.68
N THR A 65 0.92 2.06 -2.56
CA THR A 65 0.09 0.91 -2.85
C THR A 65 0.73 -0.35 -2.26
N ILE A 66 -0.07 -1.22 -1.66
CA ILE A 66 0.40 -2.47 -1.07
C ILE A 66 -0.42 -3.61 -1.64
N GLU A 67 0.26 -4.60 -2.20
CA GLU A 67 -0.36 -5.80 -2.73
C GLU A 67 0.19 -7.03 -2.03
N ILE A 68 -0.70 -7.92 -1.64
CA ILE A 68 -0.35 -9.17 -0.96
C ILE A 68 -0.67 -10.32 -1.90
N LEU A 69 0.35 -11.05 -2.32
CA LEU A 69 0.17 -12.15 -3.26
C LEU A 69 -0.60 -13.29 -2.61
N SER A 70 -1.70 -13.72 -3.22
CA SER A 70 -2.43 -14.90 -2.81
C SER A 70 -2.04 -16.11 -3.66
N PRO A 71 -2.28 -17.35 -3.18
CA PRO A 71 -1.86 -18.56 -3.93
C PRO A 71 -2.41 -18.66 -5.34
N GLU A 72 -3.60 -18.13 -5.61
CA GLU A 72 -4.24 -18.22 -6.92
C GLU A 72 -3.81 -17.10 -7.86
N GLN A 73 -3.15 -16.08 -7.37
CA GLN A 73 -2.76 -14.93 -8.19
C GLN A 73 -1.44 -15.17 -8.92
N LYS A 74 -1.32 -14.57 -10.09
CA LYS A 74 -0.07 -14.57 -10.85
C LYS A 74 0.74 -13.35 -10.44
N PRO A 75 2.00 -13.53 -9.99
CA PRO A 75 2.81 -12.41 -9.53
C PRO A 75 2.92 -11.27 -10.54
N ASN A 76 3.06 -11.59 -11.82
CA ASN A 76 3.22 -10.56 -12.84
C ASN A 76 2.00 -9.65 -12.98
N LYS A 77 0.80 -10.18 -12.74
CA LYS A 77 -0.41 -9.35 -12.79
C LYS A 77 -0.46 -8.39 -11.61
N VAL A 78 -0.08 -8.88 -10.44
CA VAL A 78 -0.07 -8.05 -9.22
C VAL A 78 1.00 -6.97 -9.33
N ILE A 79 2.20 -7.35 -9.76
CA ILE A 79 3.29 -6.39 -9.98
C ILE A 79 2.87 -5.37 -11.06
N GLY A 80 2.17 -5.82 -12.11
CA GLY A 80 1.67 -4.93 -13.14
C GLY A 80 0.75 -3.84 -12.60
N ASN A 81 -0.06 -4.14 -11.58
CA ASN A 81 -0.90 -3.14 -10.93
C ASN A 81 -0.05 -2.11 -10.18
N ILE A 82 1.02 -2.54 -9.52
CA ILE A 82 1.94 -1.62 -8.85
C ILE A 82 2.62 -0.70 -9.86
N LEU A 83 3.10 -1.27 -10.96
CA LEU A 83 3.76 -0.49 -12.02
C LEU A 83 2.80 0.52 -12.64
N HIS A 84 1.54 0.16 -12.81
CA HIS A 84 0.51 1.08 -13.28
C HIS A 84 0.35 2.26 -12.32
N CYS A 85 0.30 1.98 -11.01
CA CYS A 85 0.24 3.03 -10.01
C CYS A 85 1.43 3.98 -10.12
N LEU A 86 2.64 3.43 -10.20
CA LEU A 86 3.86 4.24 -10.29
C LEU A 86 3.88 5.10 -11.55
N LYS A 87 3.39 4.56 -12.66
CA LYS A 87 3.33 5.32 -13.93
C LYS A 87 2.47 6.57 -13.79
N TYR A 88 1.43 6.53 -12.97
CA TYR A 88 0.47 7.62 -12.84
C TYR A 88 0.62 8.42 -11.55
N GLY A 89 1.72 8.24 -10.82
CA GLY A 89 2.08 9.15 -9.75
C GLY A 89 2.25 8.58 -8.35
N SER A 90 2.07 7.27 -8.16
CA SER A 90 2.36 6.67 -6.86
C SER A 90 3.84 6.82 -6.53
N ARG A 91 4.13 7.05 -5.26
CA ARG A 91 5.51 7.24 -4.79
C ARG A 91 6.15 5.96 -4.29
N LEU A 92 5.34 5.00 -3.85
CA LEU A 92 5.81 3.80 -3.16
C LEU A 92 4.88 2.64 -3.43
N GLY A 93 5.44 1.45 -3.67
CA GLY A 93 4.69 0.21 -3.78
C GLY A 93 5.39 -0.90 -3.03
N TRP A 94 4.59 -1.70 -2.32
CA TRP A 94 5.06 -2.92 -1.66
C TRP A 94 4.37 -4.12 -2.28
N PHE A 95 5.16 -5.12 -2.67
CA PHE A 95 4.65 -6.41 -3.12
C PHE A 95 5.07 -7.46 -2.11
N LEU A 96 4.10 -7.98 -1.35
CA LEU A 96 4.34 -8.97 -0.31
C LEU A 96 4.19 -10.37 -0.88
N ASP A 97 5.22 -11.20 -0.72
CA ASP A 97 5.19 -12.61 -1.08
C ASP A 97 5.28 -13.45 0.19
N PRO A 98 4.12 -13.94 0.72
CA PRO A 98 4.12 -14.67 1.98
C PRO A 98 4.84 -16.02 1.92
N ASP A 99 4.91 -16.65 0.76
CA ASP A 99 5.61 -17.93 0.62
C ASP A 99 7.12 -17.76 0.71
N ASP A 100 7.63 -16.67 0.14
CA ASP A 100 9.06 -16.35 0.16
C ASP A 100 9.45 -15.53 1.40
N LEU A 101 8.50 -15.01 2.13
CA LEU A 101 8.71 -14.09 3.25
C LEU A 101 9.56 -12.90 2.84
N SER A 102 9.26 -12.36 1.66
CA SER A 102 9.97 -11.22 1.09
C SER A 102 8.99 -10.13 0.70
N ILE A 103 9.49 -8.91 0.65
CA ILE A 103 8.75 -7.75 0.16
C ILE A 103 9.59 -7.06 -0.90
N LEU A 104 9.04 -6.99 -2.10
CA LEU A 104 9.66 -6.24 -3.19
C LEU A 104 9.14 -4.80 -3.12
N VAL A 105 10.06 -3.86 -2.94
CA VAL A 105 9.73 -2.45 -2.75
C VAL A 105 10.03 -1.67 -4.02
N PHE A 106 9.04 -0.93 -4.47
CA PHE A 106 9.14 -0.05 -5.65
C PHE A 106 9.09 1.40 -5.18
N LEU A 107 10.15 2.14 -5.43
CA LEU A 107 10.17 3.58 -5.21
C LEU A 107 10.16 4.27 -6.57
N SER A 108 9.44 5.40 -6.66
CA SER A 108 9.32 6.12 -7.92
C SER A 108 10.70 6.45 -8.50
N GLU A 109 10.88 6.15 -9.78
CA GLU A 109 12.10 6.43 -10.54
C GLU A 109 13.37 5.77 -9.99
N GLN A 110 13.21 4.67 -9.24
CA GLN A 110 14.33 3.91 -8.70
C GLN A 110 14.16 2.43 -9.03
N GLN A 111 15.24 1.69 -8.95
CA GLN A 111 15.19 0.25 -9.15
C GLN A 111 14.50 -0.41 -7.95
N PRO A 112 13.69 -1.45 -8.19
CA PRO A 112 13.07 -2.19 -7.09
C PRO A 112 14.12 -2.86 -6.20
N VAL A 113 13.80 -2.97 -4.91
CA VAL A 113 14.67 -3.61 -3.92
C VAL A 113 13.92 -4.73 -3.24
N LEU A 114 14.53 -5.91 -3.15
CA LEU A 114 13.94 -7.04 -2.44
C LEU A 114 14.44 -7.05 -1.00
N LEU A 115 13.51 -6.99 -0.05
CA LEU A 115 13.82 -6.94 1.37
C LEU A 115 13.30 -8.17 2.10
N GLN A 116 14.05 -8.62 3.11
CA GLN A 116 13.74 -9.82 3.88
C GLN A 116 14.20 -9.65 5.33
N GLY A 117 13.66 -10.49 6.22
CA GLY A 117 14.14 -10.57 7.60
C GLY A 117 13.99 -9.29 8.38
N GLU A 118 15.08 -8.82 8.93
CA GLU A 118 15.10 -7.61 9.76
C GLU A 118 15.34 -6.34 8.96
N ASP A 119 15.30 -6.41 7.63
CA ASP A 119 15.41 -5.22 6.80
C ASP A 119 14.28 -4.26 7.10
N PHE A 120 14.61 -2.97 7.24
CA PHE A 120 13.58 -1.94 7.41
C PHE A 120 12.93 -1.60 6.08
N LEU A 121 11.61 -1.42 6.13
CA LEU A 121 10.82 -1.13 4.94
C LEU A 121 10.70 0.37 4.74
N PRO A 122 10.88 0.87 3.51
CA PRO A 122 10.57 2.26 3.19
C PRO A 122 9.09 2.54 3.40
N VAL A 123 8.78 3.68 4.00
CA VAL A 123 7.43 4.23 4.09
C VAL A 123 7.44 5.62 3.49
N LEU A 124 6.27 6.23 3.33
CA LEU A 124 6.21 7.61 2.85
C LEU A 124 6.97 8.52 3.82
N PRO A 125 7.76 9.50 3.31
CA PRO A 125 8.62 10.32 4.17
C PRO A 125 7.87 11.07 5.27
N GLU A 126 6.61 11.43 5.03
CA GLU A 126 5.80 12.15 6.01
C GLU A 126 5.25 11.26 7.13
N ILE A 127 5.40 9.93 7.00
CA ILE A 127 4.88 8.97 7.99
C ILE A 127 6.02 8.52 8.90
N GLU A 128 5.85 8.71 10.20
CA GLU A 128 6.82 8.25 11.19
C GLU A 128 6.47 6.84 11.64
N LEU A 129 7.00 5.87 10.91
CA LEU A 129 6.71 4.46 11.16
C LEU A 129 7.93 3.63 10.77
N ALA A 130 8.41 2.81 11.70
CA ALA A 130 9.53 1.90 11.46
C ALA A 130 9.02 0.47 11.46
N LEU A 131 9.09 -0.20 10.32
CA LEU A 131 8.63 -1.57 10.16
C LEU A 131 9.73 -2.41 9.52
N THR A 132 9.92 -3.62 10.05
CA THR A 132 10.76 -4.62 9.40
C THR A 132 9.89 -5.62 8.64
N VAL A 133 10.49 -6.33 7.70
CA VAL A 133 9.80 -7.39 6.94
C VAL A 133 9.22 -8.43 7.91
N ASN A 134 10.01 -8.85 8.90
CA ASN A 134 9.57 -9.84 9.87
C ASN A 134 8.35 -9.37 10.68
N GLN A 135 8.30 -8.10 11.04
CA GLN A 135 7.13 -7.56 11.75
C GLN A 135 5.86 -7.68 10.90
N VAL A 136 5.96 -7.32 9.63
CA VAL A 136 4.81 -7.39 8.72
C VAL A 136 4.32 -8.82 8.57
N PHE A 137 5.21 -9.76 8.29
CA PHE A 137 4.81 -11.16 8.14
C PHE A 137 4.41 -11.81 9.46
N GLY A 138 4.88 -11.28 10.59
CA GLY A 138 4.44 -11.73 11.91
C GLY A 138 2.93 -11.56 12.10
N TRP A 139 2.33 -10.57 11.49
CA TRP A 139 0.89 -10.32 11.59
C TRP A 139 0.07 -11.39 10.87
N LEU A 140 0.63 -12.04 9.84
CA LEU A 140 -0.03 -13.14 9.15
C LEU A 140 -0.26 -14.34 10.08
N LYS A 141 0.71 -14.62 10.95
CA LYS A 141 0.62 -15.75 11.87
C LYS A 141 -0.45 -15.55 12.93
N ILE A 142 -0.68 -14.32 13.33
CA ILE A 142 -1.70 -13.98 14.32
C ILE A 142 -3.09 -14.03 13.70
N GLY A 143 -3.19 -13.68 12.44
CA GLY A 143 -4.47 -13.66 11.74
C GLY A 143 -5.00 -15.03 11.35
N GLY A 144 -4.27 -16.04 11.67
CA GLY A 144 -4.68 -17.43 11.38
C GLY A 144 -4.19 -17.96 10.08
#